data_46df06d19b3d3c0145df769f8a985a49
#
_entry.id   46df06d19b3d3c0145df769f8a985a49
#
_cell.length_a   1.000
_cell.length_b   1.000
_cell.length_c   1.000
_cell.angle_alpha   90.00
_cell.angle_beta   90.00
_cell.angle_gamma   90.00
#
_symmetry.space_group_name_H-M   'P 1'
#
loop_
_entity.id
_entity.type
_entity.pdbx_description
1 polymer ?
#
loop_
_entity_poly.entity_id
_entity_poly.type
_entity_poly.pdbx_seq_one_letter_code
_entity_poly.pdbx_strand_id
1 'polypeptide(L)'
;MATFRKEWFNPLYFILNDALKKHPEISKVFCYGSKSSAKTFSIGQYIAKECYLNNTDAICFRKESTRIKTTLKKTFSKAIKQTRLQNGYITQDFMFKTTKGNSIVLTGLDNEDKVKGIEEFGYLLFDELDHYSFEEFEQADLSFRGESAKVFFATWNPISDKIWVKPYLDGFKWNDYELQLPSPESFVKISECGTMLYIKTIYTDNFWTVGSPCGTYGYKDEKLLQKYETLKTTNYKSWLVNCMGEWGIAENKSPFFYALDETKHYAVNDIIWNKSDVLYLAFDFNISPMTCVVAQLKPGVYLNIIKAYKIRNITIKEFCGQIKRDFPGAIFKVTADPAGNSRSVGYDSVTTTMHSIIRQSLNIGLNQMDKPMLNWNRRDAWQEIRIFCNSVLQHHPNINISPKAAIELINDLEMATTIENEDKLYKTSGDTEFGMHLTDCFIYLLTTYFNTYLKRQL
;
A
#
# COMPACT_ATOMS: atom_id res chain seq x y z
N MET A 1 -43.81 4.30 5.56
CA MET A 1 -42.35 4.36 5.89
C MET A 1 -41.83 2.93 6.02
N ALA A 2 -40.65 2.64 5.46
CA ALA A 2 -40.03 1.34 5.69
C ALA A 2 -39.56 1.25 7.15
N THR A 3 -40.07 0.25 7.89
CA THR A 3 -39.65 0.02 9.28
C THR A 3 -38.44 -0.90 9.28
N PHE A 4 -37.30 -0.39 9.74
CA PHE A 4 -36.07 -1.17 9.87
C PHE A 4 -35.96 -1.78 11.26
N ARG A 5 -35.67 -3.07 11.36
CA ARG A 5 -35.48 -3.76 12.63
C ARG A 5 -33.99 -3.80 12.99
N LYS A 6 -33.69 -3.65 14.28
CA LYS A 6 -32.31 -3.68 14.81
C LYS A 6 -31.56 -4.97 14.38
N GLU A 7 -32.25 -6.08 14.39
CA GLU A 7 -31.71 -7.42 14.07
C GLU A 7 -31.21 -7.58 12.62
N TRP A 8 -31.42 -6.58 11.76
CA TRP A 8 -30.94 -6.61 10.39
C TRP A 8 -29.55 -6.01 10.20
N PHE A 9 -29.01 -5.36 11.23
CA PHE A 9 -27.80 -4.57 11.14
C PHE A 9 -26.71 -5.05 12.10
N ASN A 10 -25.46 -4.88 11.67
CA ASN A 10 -24.28 -5.07 12.53
C ASN A 10 -24.06 -3.85 13.45
N PRO A 11 -23.34 -4.03 14.58
CA PRO A 11 -23.00 -2.94 15.49
C PRO A 11 -22.40 -1.71 14.82
N LEU A 12 -21.45 -1.91 13.89
CA LEU A 12 -20.81 -0.82 13.15
C LEU A 12 -21.81 0.07 12.39
N TYR A 13 -22.91 -0.49 11.87
CA TYR A 13 -23.95 0.29 11.22
C TYR A 13 -24.56 1.35 12.18
N PHE A 14 -24.79 0.98 13.46
CA PHE A 14 -25.36 1.90 14.44
C PHE A 14 -24.39 3.01 14.80
N ILE A 15 -23.10 2.70 14.89
CA ILE A 15 -22.03 3.72 15.06
C ILE A 15 -22.11 4.75 13.92
N LEU A 16 -22.09 4.28 12.67
CA LEU A 16 -22.16 5.16 11.50
C LEU A 16 -23.44 6.00 11.48
N ASN A 17 -24.59 5.36 11.74
CA ASN A 17 -25.88 6.05 11.70
C ASN A 17 -26.03 7.08 12.84
N ASP A 18 -25.45 6.84 14.00
CA ASP A 18 -25.44 7.78 15.12
C ASP A 18 -24.49 8.95 14.85
N ALA A 19 -23.23 8.65 14.54
CA ALA A 19 -22.20 9.64 14.35
C ALA A 19 -22.50 10.58 13.17
N LEU A 20 -22.89 10.05 12.01
CA LEU A 20 -23.17 10.87 10.83
C LEU A 20 -24.47 11.67 10.92
N LYS A 21 -25.36 11.34 11.88
CA LYS A 21 -26.52 12.17 12.19
C LYS A 21 -26.23 13.27 13.21
N LYS A 22 -25.44 12.96 14.24
CA LYS A 22 -25.08 13.93 15.28
C LYS A 22 -24.03 14.93 14.81
N HIS A 23 -23.16 14.50 13.92
CA HIS A 23 -22.02 15.25 13.39
C HIS A 23 -22.08 15.30 11.87
N PRO A 24 -22.98 16.12 11.27
CA PRO A 24 -23.10 16.25 9.82
C PRO A 24 -21.84 16.84 9.14
N GLU A 25 -20.94 17.42 9.92
CA GLU A 25 -19.62 17.89 9.50
C GLU A 25 -18.62 16.77 9.22
N ILE A 26 -18.91 15.52 9.61
CA ILE A 26 -18.06 14.37 9.29
C ILE A 26 -18.10 14.12 7.78
N SER A 27 -16.98 14.36 7.13
CA SER A 27 -16.78 14.16 5.69
C SER A 27 -16.02 12.88 5.36
N LYS A 28 -15.28 12.30 6.31
CA LYS A 28 -14.47 11.09 6.11
C LYS A 28 -14.65 10.06 7.21
N VAL A 29 -14.73 8.79 6.81
CA VAL A 29 -14.79 7.65 7.73
C VAL A 29 -13.71 6.65 7.34
N PHE A 30 -12.70 6.53 8.19
CA PHE A 30 -11.62 5.56 8.08
C PHE A 30 -11.93 4.35 8.96
N CYS A 31 -12.22 3.19 8.33
CA CYS A 31 -12.62 1.97 9.04
C CYS A 31 -11.68 0.82 8.71
N TYR A 32 -10.86 0.42 9.65
CA TYR A 32 -9.95 -0.69 9.50
C TYR A 32 -10.18 -1.80 10.53
N GLY A 33 -9.47 -2.90 10.36
CA GLY A 33 -9.50 -3.97 11.35
C GLY A 33 -9.42 -5.36 10.76
N SER A 34 -9.87 -6.35 11.51
CA SER A 34 -9.67 -7.75 11.17
C SER A 34 -10.43 -8.22 9.93
N LYS A 35 -10.05 -9.38 9.42
CA LYS A 35 -10.90 -10.14 8.50
C LYS A 35 -12.21 -10.51 9.21
N SER A 36 -13.29 -10.61 8.45
CA SER A 36 -14.63 -10.96 8.93
C SER A 36 -15.26 -10.00 9.96
N SER A 37 -14.71 -8.80 10.15
CA SER A 37 -15.30 -7.76 11.02
C SER A 37 -16.50 -7.03 10.41
N ALA A 38 -16.88 -7.36 9.18
CA ALA A 38 -18.01 -6.78 8.44
C ALA A 38 -17.89 -5.27 8.13
N LYS A 39 -16.67 -4.71 8.02
CA LYS A 39 -16.43 -3.29 7.67
C LYS A 39 -17.20 -2.87 6.43
N THR A 40 -16.78 -3.37 5.27
CA THR A 40 -17.39 -3.07 3.96
C THR A 40 -18.87 -3.44 3.91
N PHE A 41 -19.26 -4.51 4.62
CA PHE A 41 -20.67 -4.95 4.67
C PHE A 41 -21.55 -3.92 5.43
N SER A 42 -21.13 -3.46 6.61
CA SER A 42 -21.89 -2.50 7.42
C SER A 42 -21.97 -1.12 6.76
N ILE A 43 -20.88 -0.67 6.12
CA ILE A 43 -20.88 0.54 5.29
C ILE A 43 -21.82 0.34 4.10
N GLY A 44 -21.79 -0.82 3.46
CA GLY A 44 -22.74 -1.17 2.38
C GLY A 44 -24.20 -1.17 2.83
N GLN A 45 -24.51 -1.60 4.08
CA GLN A 45 -25.85 -1.47 4.66
C GLN A 45 -26.25 0.00 4.84
N TYR A 46 -25.32 0.84 5.32
CA TYR A 46 -25.54 2.28 5.50
C TYR A 46 -25.80 2.95 4.15
N ILE A 47 -24.90 2.80 3.18
CA ILE A 47 -25.02 3.38 1.85
C ILE A 47 -26.30 2.92 1.16
N ALA A 48 -26.60 1.62 1.18
CA ALA A 48 -27.81 1.09 0.55
C ALA A 48 -29.10 1.67 1.14
N LYS A 49 -29.14 1.85 2.47
CA LYS A 49 -30.30 2.48 3.12
C LYS A 49 -30.40 3.96 2.76
N GLU A 50 -29.30 4.69 2.78
CA GLU A 50 -29.26 6.12 2.51
C GLU A 50 -29.64 6.43 1.04
N CYS A 51 -29.08 5.69 0.08
CA CYS A 51 -29.44 5.81 -1.34
C CYS A 51 -30.93 5.53 -1.59
N TYR A 52 -31.52 4.58 -0.86
CA TYR A 52 -32.94 4.25 -1.01
C TYR A 52 -33.87 5.31 -0.38
N LEU A 53 -33.49 5.89 0.79
CA LEU A 53 -34.33 6.82 1.56
C LEU A 53 -34.15 8.28 1.14
N ASN A 54 -32.93 8.71 0.88
CA ASN A 54 -32.52 10.12 0.89
C ASN A 54 -32.13 10.68 -0.47
N ASN A 55 -32.57 10.08 -1.57
CA ASN A 55 -32.35 10.54 -2.93
C ASN A 55 -30.86 10.89 -3.21
N THR A 56 -29.97 9.96 -2.97
CA THR A 56 -28.52 10.14 -3.01
C THR A 56 -27.89 9.00 -3.77
N ASP A 57 -26.92 9.29 -4.63
CA ASP A 57 -26.12 8.30 -5.35
C ASP A 57 -24.84 7.96 -4.59
N ALA A 58 -24.29 6.79 -4.87
CA ALA A 58 -23.03 6.35 -4.31
C ALA A 58 -22.11 5.74 -5.38
N ILE A 59 -20.81 5.94 -5.24
CA ILE A 59 -19.80 5.27 -6.05
C ILE A 59 -18.83 4.53 -5.14
N CYS A 60 -18.52 3.28 -5.49
CA CYS A 60 -17.70 2.40 -4.70
C CYS A 60 -16.56 1.85 -5.56
N PHE A 61 -15.34 2.13 -5.14
CA PHE A 61 -14.13 1.72 -5.81
C PHE A 61 -13.49 0.50 -5.16
N ARG A 62 -12.94 -0.38 -6.00
CA ARG A 62 -11.98 -1.40 -5.63
C ARG A 62 -10.85 -1.39 -6.63
N LYS A 63 -9.58 -1.45 -6.18
CA LYS A 63 -8.41 -1.30 -7.06
C LYS A 63 -8.46 -2.25 -8.25
N GLU A 64 -8.74 -3.53 -8.00
CA GLU A 64 -8.83 -4.55 -9.05
C GLU A 64 -10.25 -4.64 -9.64
N SER A 65 -10.46 -4.13 -10.85
CA SER A 65 -11.75 -4.16 -11.56
C SER A 65 -12.28 -5.58 -11.77
N THR A 66 -11.40 -6.56 -12.01
CA THR A 66 -11.75 -7.97 -12.24
C THR A 66 -12.45 -8.65 -11.04
N ARG A 67 -12.17 -8.17 -9.82
CA ARG A 67 -12.75 -8.72 -8.58
C ARG A 67 -14.06 -8.07 -8.13
N ILE A 68 -14.49 -6.97 -8.75
CA ILE A 68 -15.69 -6.23 -8.33
C ILE A 68 -16.92 -7.13 -8.28
N LYS A 69 -17.17 -7.94 -9.33
CA LYS A 69 -18.32 -8.86 -9.40
C LYS A 69 -18.33 -9.92 -8.30
N THR A 70 -17.15 -10.40 -7.91
CA THR A 70 -16.99 -11.48 -6.94
C THR A 70 -16.91 -11.00 -5.50
N THR A 71 -16.65 -9.73 -5.27
CA THR A 71 -16.43 -9.12 -3.94
C THR A 71 -17.46 -8.03 -3.64
N LEU A 72 -17.25 -6.78 -4.09
CA LEU A 72 -18.15 -5.65 -3.79
C LEU A 72 -19.59 -5.92 -4.16
N LYS A 73 -19.86 -6.43 -5.38
CA LYS A 73 -21.23 -6.75 -5.82
C LYS A 73 -21.89 -7.75 -4.89
N LYS A 74 -21.18 -8.82 -4.50
CA LYS A 74 -21.72 -9.81 -3.55
C LYS A 74 -21.99 -9.20 -2.18
N THR A 75 -21.10 -8.33 -1.71
CA THR A 75 -21.23 -7.65 -0.42
C THR A 75 -22.47 -6.75 -0.41
N PHE A 76 -22.62 -5.88 -1.42
CA PHE A 76 -23.79 -5.02 -1.54
C PHE A 76 -25.09 -5.80 -1.76
N SER A 77 -25.09 -6.86 -2.57
CA SER A 77 -26.25 -7.73 -2.73
C SER A 77 -26.70 -8.34 -1.40
N LYS A 78 -25.76 -8.80 -0.57
CA LYS A 78 -26.06 -9.33 0.76
C LYS A 78 -26.56 -8.23 1.70
N ALA A 79 -25.93 -7.06 1.69
CA ALA A 79 -26.33 -5.91 2.50
C ALA A 79 -27.77 -5.46 2.19
N ILE A 80 -28.09 -5.29 0.90
CA ILE A 80 -29.46 -4.95 0.42
C ILE A 80 -30.47 -6.01 0.83
N LYS A 81 -30.14 -7.29 0.68
CA LYS A 81 -31.03 -8.40 1.07
C LYS A 81 -31.27 -8.42 2.57
N GLN A 82 -30.24 -8.23 3.37
CA GLN A 82 -30.35 -8.31 4.82
C GLN A 82 -31.11 -7.11 5.41
N THR A 83 -31.00 -5.93 4.81
CA THR A 83 -31.80 -4.75 5.18
C THR A 83 -33.22 -4.80 4.64
N ARG A 84 -33.62 -5.88 3.96
CA ARG A 84 -34.95 -6.08 3.34
C ARG A 84 -35.30 -5.04 2.27
N LEU A 85 -34.30 -4.49 1.60
CA LEU A 85 -34.47 -3.51 0.54
C LEU A 85 -34.44 -4.11 -0.88
N GLN A 86 -34.35 -5.43 -1.02
CA GLN A 86 -34.19 -6.10 -2.32
C GLN A 86 -35.30 -5.75 -3.34
N ASN A 87 -36.52 -5.50 -2.90
CA ASN A 87 -37.63 -5.10 -3.76
C ASN A 87 -37.58 -3.63 -4.20
N GLY A 88 -36.74 -2.84 -3.54
CA GLY A 88 -36.47 -1.44 -3.85
C GLY A 88 -35.26 -1.21 -4.76
N TYR A 89 -34.58 -2.31 -5.17
CA TYR A 89 -33.38 -2.24 -5.98
C TYR A 89 -33.48 -3.14 -7.23
N ILE A 90 -33.02 -2.62 -8.35
CA ILE A 90 -32.77 -3.35 -9.60
C ILE A 90 -31.26 -3.59 -9.68
N THR A 91 -30.86 -4.87 -9.77
CA THR A 91 -29.44 -5.25 -9.84
C THR A 91 -28.98 -5.32 -11.28
N GLN A 92 -27.93 -4.59 -11.62
CA GLN A 92 -27.22 -4.63 -12.91
C GLN A 92 -25.77 -5.14 -12.70
N ASP A 93 -25.00 -5.26 -13.77
CA ASP A 93 -23.64 -5.83 -13.69
C ASP A 93 -22.72 -5.11 -12.71
N PHE A 94 -22.65 -3.79 -12.79
CA PHE A 94 -21.80 -2.95 -11.95
C PHE A 94 -22.58 -1.85 -11.22
N MET A 95 -23.88 -2.04 -11.04
CA MET A 95 -24.76 -1.04 -10.46
C MET A 95 -25.94 -1.67 -9.73
N PHE A 96 -26.37 -1.03 -8.65
CA PHE A 96 -27.66 -1.24 -8.01
C PHE A 96 -28.47 0.05 -8.15
N LYS A 97 -29.57 0.00 -8.92
CA LYS A 97 -30.43 1.16 -9.13
C LYS A 97 -31.68 1.04 -8.26
N THR A 98 -31.98 2.09 -7.49
CA THR A 98 -33.21 2.13 -6.70
C THR A 98 -34.44 2.32 -7.61
N THR A 99 -35.60 1.88 -7.17
CA THR A 99 -36.88 2.16 -7.85
C THR A 99 -37.23 3.65 -7.89
N LYS A 100 -36.50 4.49 -7.17
CA LYS A 100 -36.62 5.96 -7.15
C LYS A 100 -35.66 6.68 -8.10
N GLY A 101 -34.76 5.94 -8.76
CA GLY A 101 -33.84 6.48 -9.76
C GLY A 101 -32.38 6.56 -9.31
N ASN A 102 -32.09 6.56 -8.00
CA ASN A 102 -30.71 6.65 -7.48
C ASN A 102 -29.93 5.36 -7.69
N SER A 103 -28.61 5.46 -7.68
CA SER A 103 -27.72 4.35 -8.01
C SER A 103 -26.58 4.17 -7.00
N ILE A 104 -26.12 2.93 -6.87
CA ILE A 104 -24.84 2.57 -6.26
C ILE A 104 -23.99 2.00 -7.39
N VAL A 105 -23.00 2.75 -7.82
CA VAL A 105 -22.08 2.37 -8.91
C VAL A 105 -20.88 1.64 -8.31
N LEU A 106 -20.51 0.51 -8.90
CA LEU A 106 -19.32 -0.26 -8.51
C LEU A 106 -18.29 -0.19 -9.64
N THR A 107 -17.09 0.28 -9.37
CA THR A 107 -16.07 0.48 -10.40
C THR A 107 -14.67 0.15 -9.90
N GLY A 108 -13.74 -0.12 -10.84
CA GLY A 108 -12.32 -0.24 -10.56
C GLY A 108 -11.60 1.09 -10.76
N LEU A 109 -10.52 1.31 -10.03
CA LEU A 109 -9.63 2.45 -10.24
C LEU A 109 -8.38 1.98 -10.98
N ASP A 110 -8.57 1.56 -12.22
CA ASP A 110 -7.52 1.13 -13.15
C ASP A 110 -7.02 2.26 -14.07
N ASN A 111 -7.67 3.44 -14.00
CA ASN A 111 -7.29 4.66 -14.71
C ASN A 111 -7.68 5.88 -13.85
N GLU A 112 -6.79 6.86 -13.73
CA GLU A 112 -6.99 8.13 -12.99
C GLU A 112 -8.19 8.94 -13.51
N ASP A 113 -8.55 8.81 -14.79
CA ASP A 113 -9.70 9.50 -15.37
C ASP A 113 -11.04 9.09 -14.76
N LYS A 114 -11.11 7.91 -14.10
CA LYS A 114 -12.33 7.45 -13.43
C LYS A 114 -12.67 8.20 -12.14
N VAL A 115 -11.72 8.96 -11.61
CA VAL A 115 -11.95 9.86 -10.46
C VAL A 115 -12.63 11.17 -10.91
N LYS A 116 -12.57 11.49 -12.22
CA LYS A 116 -13.28 12.64 -12.77
C LYS A 116 -14.80 12.34 -12.84
N GLY A 117 -15.61 13.23 -12.33
CA GLY A 117 -17.07 13.10 -12.32
C GLY A 117 -17.65 12.43 -11.07
N ILE A 118 -16.86 12.29 -9.98
CA ILE A 118 -17.38 11.80 -8.68
C ILE A 118 -18.07 12.91 -7.86
N GLU A 119 -18.06 14.14 -8.33
CA GLU A 119 -18.67 15.32 -7.67
C GLU A 119 -20.19 15.25 -7.56
N GLU A 120 -20.85 14.41 -8.37
CA GLU A 120 -22.31 14.24 -8.34
C GLU A 120 -22.76 13.21 -7.27
N PHE A 121 -21.84 12.42 -6.72
CA PHE A 121 -22.17 11.38 -5.75
C PHE A 121 -22.20 11.93 -4.32
N GLY A 122 -23.15 11.43 -3.53
CA GLY A 122 -23.22 11.77 -2.10
C GLY A 122 -22.34 10.87 -1.23
N TYR A 123 -22.08 9.65 -1.67
CA TYR A 123 -21.23 8.71 -0.94
C TYR A 123 -20.14 8.15 -1.86
N LEU A 124 -18.91 8.16 -1.36
CA LEU A 124 -17.74 7.55 -1.97
C LEU A 124 -17.23 6.44 -1.05
N LEU A 125 -16.93 5.28 -1.59
CA LEU A 125 -16.27 4.17 -0.85
C LEU A 125 -15.01 3.70 -1.57
N PHE A 126 -13.87 3.75 -0.88
CA PHE A 126 -12.67 3.01 -1.26
C PHE A 126 -12.57 1.74 -0.42
N ASP A 127 -12.80 0.58 -1.07
CA ASP A 127 -12.63 -0.72 -0.44
C ASP A 127 -11.21 -1.23 -0.67
N GLU A 128 -10.56 -1.73 0.39
CA GLU A 128 -9.13 -2.07 0.41
C GLU A 128 -8.23 -0.85 0.14
N LEU A 129 -8.35 0.19 0.98
CA LEU A 129 -7.57 1.44 0.87
C LEU A 129 -6.05 1.22 0.87
N ASP A 130 -5.58 0.15 1.49
CA ASP A 130 -4.18 -0.29 1.51
C ASP A 130 -3.62 -0.64 0.12
N HIS A 131 -4.48 -0.81 -0.88
CA HIS A 131 -4.09 -1.05 -2.27
C HIS A 131 -3.99 0.23 -3.12
N TYR A 132 -4.35 1.39 -2.57
CA TYR A 132 -4.30 2.67 -3.27
C TYR A 132 -3.10 3.47 -2.83
N SER A 133 -2.56 4.27 -3.74
CA SER A 133 -1.53 5.24 -3.39
C SER A 133 -2.12 6.45 -2.67
N PHE A 134 -1.27 7.21 -1.98
CA PHE A 134 -1.71 8.46 -1.33
C PHE A 134 -2.24 9.47 -2.35
N GLU A 135 -1.60 9.55 -3.52
CA GLU A 135 -2.02 10.47 -4.60
C GLU A 135 -3.39 10.10 -5.17
N GLU A 136 -3.69 8.81 -5.34
CA GLU A 136 -5.01 8.35 -5.78
C GLU A 136 -6.10 8.70 -4.76
N PHE A 137 -5.78 8.54 -3.47
CA PHE A 137 -6.68 8.94 -2.39
C PHE A 137 -6.87 10.46 -2.37
N GLU A 138 -5.79 11.24 -2.43
CA GLU A 138 -5.83 12.71 -2.40
C GLU A 138 -6.59 13.26 -3.62
N GLN A 139 -6.36 12.71 -4.81
CA GLN A 139 -7.07 13.10 -6.02
C GLN A 139 -8.57 12.81 -5.93
N ALA A 140 -8.95 11.66 -5.36
CA ALA A 140 -10.35 11.33 -5.12
C ALA A 140 -10.98 12.26 -4.07
N ASP A 141 -10.27 12.55 -2.99
CA ASP A 141 -10.72 13.47 -1.94
C ASP A 141 -10.96 14.89 -2.47
N LEU A 142 -10.04 15.39 -3.27
CA LEU A 142 -10.18 16.71 -3.93
C LEU A 142 -11.31 16.74 -4.97
N SER A 143 -11.59 15.63 -5.64
CA SER A 143 -12.66 15.52 -6.65
C SER A 143 -14.03 15.28 -6.02
N PHE A 144 -14.09 14.69 -4.81
CA PHE A 144 -15.32 14.43 -4.07
C PHE A 144 -15.77 15.70 -3.32
N ARG A 145 -16.49 16.57 -4.00
CA ARG A 145 -16.85 17.92 -3.56
C ARG A 145 -18.24 18.31 -4.06
N GLY A 146 -18.70 19.49 -3.66
CA GLY A 146 -19.99 20.07 -4.07
C GLY A 146 -21.11 19.76 -3.09
N GLU A 147 -22.32 20.24 -3.40
CA GLU A 147 -23.50 20.11 -2.54
C GLU A 147 -23.97 18.65 -2.33
N SER A 148 -23.69 17.78 -3.29
CA SER A 148 -24.05 16.35 -3.21
C SER A 148 -23.12 15.55 -2.30
N ALA A 149 -21.85 15.94 -2.17
CA ALA A 149 -20.84 15.20 -1.42
C ALA A 149 -21.17 15.19 0.09
N LYS A 150 -21.28 14.00 0.67
CA LYS A 150 -21.59 13.81 2.10
C LYS A 150 -20.44 13.14 2.82
N VAL A 151 -20.14 11.88 2.49
CA VAL A 151 -19.14 11.09 3.21
C VAL A 151 -18.28 10.25 2.29
N PHE A 152 -16.97 10.35 2.48
CA PHE A 152 -15.97 9.47 1.93
C PHE A 152 -15.65 8.35 2.92
N PHE A 153 -15.99 7.12 2.59
CA PHE A 153 -15.69 5.92 3.35
C PHE A 153 -14.43 5.24 2.82
N ALA A 154 -13.56 4.82 3.71
CA ALA A 154 -12.39 4.01 3.37
C ALA A 154 -12.31 2.78 4.28
N THR A 155 -12.09 1.59 3.68
CA THR A 155 -11.95 0.34 4.43
C THR A 155 -10.67 -0.39 4.07
N TRP A 156 -9.97 -1.00 5.05
CA TRP A 156 -8.78 -1.82 4.79
C TRP A 156 -8.48 -2.79 5.93
N ASN A 157 -7.52 -3.68 5.69
CA ASN A 157 -6.91 -4.51 6.73
C ASN A 157 -5.51 -3.95 7.06
N PRO A 158 -5.11 -3.86 8.33
CA PRO A 158 -3.85 -3.22 8.75
C PRO A 158 -2.65 -4.15 8.56
N ILE A 159 -2.37 -4.53 7.31
CA ILE A 159 -1.35 -5.54 6.96
C ILE A 159 0.05 -5.06 7.35
N SER A 160 0.34 -3.76 7.18
CA SER A 160 1.62 -3.15 7.55
C SER A 160 1.42 -1.74 8.08
N ASP A 161 2.14 -1.38 9.10
CA ASP A 161 2.20 -0.02 9.65
C ASP A 161 3.02 0.94 8.78
N LYS A 162 3.72 0.42 7.76
CA LYS A 162 4.53 1.19 6.81
C LYS A 162 3.71 1.75 5.64
N ILE A 163 2.47 1.31 5.44
CA ILE A 163 1.60 1.90 4.40
C ILE A 163 1.23 3.34 4.77
N TRP A 164 1.11 4.19 3.76
CA TRP A 164 0.86 5.63 3.90
C TRP A 164 -0.34 5.97 4.80
N VAL A 165 -1.34 5.10 4.88
CA VAL A 165 -2.57 5.30 5.68
C VAL A 165 -2.25 5.45 7.16
N LYS A 166 -1.28 4.67 7.69
CA LYS A 166 -0.91 4.72 9.12
C LYS A 166 -0.30 6.07 9.50
N PRO A 167 0.82 6.54 8.89
CA PRO A 167 1.39 7.85 9.21
C PRO A 167 0.44 9.01 8.88
N TYR A 168 -0.43 8.88 7.87
CA TYR A 168 -1.45 9.87 7.57
C TYR A 168 -2.42 10.05 8.75
N LEU A 169 -2.95 8.95 9.28
CA LEU A 169 -3.89 8.99 10.42
C LEU A 169 -3.22 9.37 11.74
N ASP A 170 -1.97 9.00 11.94
CA ASP A 170 -1.18 9.38 13.13
C ASP A 170 -0.87 10.90 13.15
N GLY A 171 -0.98 11.58 12.03
CA GLY A 171 -0.85 13.04 11.93
C GLY A 171 -2.01 13.82 12.56
N PHE A 172 -3.11 13.17 12.89
CA PHE A 172 -4.29 13.81 13.49
C PHE A 172 -4.41 13.51 14.97
N LYS A 173 -5.05 14.43 15.70
CA LYS A 173 -5.48 14.20 17.09
C LYS A 173 -6.88 13.62 17.12
N TRP A 174 -7.05 12.60 17.92
CA TRP A 174 -8.29 11.82 18.02
C TRP A 174 -8.83 11.81 19.45
N ASN A 175 -10.14 12.03 19.59
CA ASN A 175 -10.89 11.86 20.82
C ASN A 175 -11.75 10.59 20.72
N ASP A 176 -11.99 9.93 21.83
CA ASP A 176 -12.91 8.79 21.85
C ASP A 176 -14.34 9.27 21.54
N TYR A 177 -15.02 8.54 20.68
CA TYR A 177 -16.42 8.78 20.39
C TYR A 177 -17.29 8.18 21.51
N GLU A 178 -18.42 8.80 21.84
CA GLU A 178 -19.28 8.37 22.95
C GLU A 178 -19.85 6.95 22.80
N LEU A 179 -20.14 6.52 21.57
CA LEU A 179 -20.66 5.20 21.25
C LEU A 179 -19.53 4.30 20.73
N GLN A 180 -19.27 3.21 21.42
CA GLN A 180 -18.21 2.26 21.11
C GLN A 180 -18.76 0.94 20.56
N LEU A 181 -17.90 0.18 19.89
CA LEU A 181 -18.18 -1.17 19.41
C LEU A 181 -18.20 -2.18 20.59
N PRO A 182 -18.84 -3.36 20.42
CA PRO A 182 -18.95 -4.34 21.52
C PRO A 182 -17.63 -4.90 22.02
N SER A 183 -16.63 -5.02 21.15
CA SER A 183 -15.31 -5.57 21.50
C SER A 183 -14.45 -4.53 22.20
N PRO A 184 -13.80 -4.89 23.33
CA PRO A 184 -12.91 -3.97 24.05
C PRO A 184 -11.63 -3.63 23.28
N GLU A 185 -11.23 -4.48 22.31
CA GLU A 185 -10.07 -4.24 21.46
C GLU A 185 -10.38 -3.35 20.24
N SER A 186 -11.67 -3.05 20.04
CA SER A 186 -12.14 -2.13 19.01
C SER A 186 -12.23 -0.72 19.57
N PHE A 187 -12.24 0.26 18.68
CA PHE A 187 -12.47 1.65 19.09
C PHE A 187 -13.21 2.45 18.02
N VAL A 188 -13.87 3.50 18.46
CA VAL A 188 -14.41 4.55 17.58
C VAL A 188 -13.88 5.88 18.08
N LYS A 189 -13.23 6.63 17.21
CA LYS A 189 -12.64 7.92 17.51
C LYS A 189 -13.12 8.97 16.52
N ILE A 190 -13.23 10.21 17.00
CA ILE A 190 -13.53 11.38 16.17
C ILE A 190 -12.32 12.32 16.20
N SER A 191 -11.99 12.94 15.07
CA SER A 191 -10.91 13.92 15.01
C SER A 191 -11.23 15.14 15.90
N GLU A 192 -10.20 15.81 16.42
CA GLU A 192 -10.37 17.02 17.27
C GLU A 192 -11.18 18.11 16.55
N CYS A 193 -11.07 18.19 15.20
CA CYS A 193 -11.87 19.13 14.38
C CYS A 193 -13.30 18.62 14.08
N GLY A 194 -13.69 17.44 14.49
CA GLY A 194 -15.03 16.87 14.29
C GLY A 194 -15.33 16.33 12.86
N THR A 195 -14.40 16.43 11.93
CA THR A 195 -14.68 16.17 10.50
C THR A 195 -14.39 14.73 10.04
N MET A 196 -13.77 13.92 10.90
CA MET A 196 -13.36 12.55 10.53
C MET A 196 -13.68 11.55 11.64
N LEU A 197 -14.08 10.34 11.25
CA LEU A 197 -14.14 9.17 12.12
C LEU A 197 -12.99 8.21 11.82
N TYR A 198 -12.40 7.64 12.88
CA TYR A 198 -11.40 6.59 12.81
C TYR A 198 -11.88 5.40 13.65
N ILE A 199 -12.11 4.28 12.98
CA ILE A 199 -12.77 3.11 13.56
C ILE A 199 -11.87 1.88 13.37
N LYS A 200 -11.56 1.20 14.48
CA LYS A 200 -11.01 -0.15 14.48
C LYS A 200 -12.13 -1.13 14.84
N THR A 201 -12.34 -2.15 14.01
CA THR A 201 -13.33 -3.21 14.27
C THR A 201 -12.72 -4.58 14.06
N ILE A 202 -13.10 -5.56 14.88
CA ILE A 202 -12.60 -6.92 14.79
C ILE A 202 -13.74 -7.92 14.58
N TYR A 203 -13.41 -9.20 14.32
CA TYR A 203 -14.42 -10.22 13.98
C TYR A 203 -15.47 -10.44 15.06
N THR A 204 -15.15 -10.16 16.33
CA THR A 204 -16.08 -10.26 17.46
C THR A 204 -17.16 -9.17 17.48
N ASP A 205 -16.96 -8.07 16.73
CA ASP A 205 -17.99 -7.05 16.50
C ASP A 205 -19.02 -7.48 15.44
N ASN A 206 -18.75 -8.54 14.72
CA ASN A 206 -19.65 -9.03 13.68
C ASN A 206 -20.59 -10.11 14.20
N PHE A 207 -21.83 -9.75 14.43
CA PHE A 207 -22.84 -10.68 14.93
C PHE A 207 -23.19 -11.82 13.95
N TRP A 208 -22.79 -11.75 12.69
CA TRP A 208 -22.86 -12.87 11.73
C TRP A 208 -21.58 -13.70 11.68
N THR A 209 -20.66 -13.47 12.63
CA THR A 209 -19.50 -14.33 12.90
C THR A 209 -19.58 -14.96 14.27
N VAL A 210 -20.01 -14.20 15.29
CA VAL A 210 -20.02 -14.66 16.69
C VAL A 210 -21.40 -14.86 17.29
N GLY A 211 -22.48 -14.50 16.55
CA GLY A 211 -23.84 -14.42 17.07
C GLY A 211 -24.09 -13.11 17.84
N SER A 212 -25.34 -12.74 18.01
CA SER A 212 -25.70 -11.60 18.86
C SER A 212 -25.60 -11.95 20.34
N PRO A 213 -25.30 -10.98 21.24
CA PRO A 213 -25.21 -11.24 22.67
C PRO A 213 -26.50 -11.79 23.29
N CYS A 214 -27.67 -11.47 22.72
CA CYS A 214 -28.95 -11.98 23.17
C CYS A 214 -29.34 -13.34 22.55
N GLY A 215 -28.52 -13.88 21.62
CA GLY A 215 -28.76 -15.16 20.96
C GLY A 215 -29.96 -15.22 20.00
N THR A 216 -30.65 -14.08 19.77
CA THR A 216 -31.89 -14.05 18.97
C THR A 216 -31.70 -13.76 17.50
N TYR A 217 -30.53 -13.27 17.09
CA TYR A 217 -30.17 -12.97 15.71
C TYR A 217 -28.65 -13.09 15.49
N GLY A 218 -28.22 -12.92 14.24
CA GLY A 218 -26.85 -13.19 13.84
C GLY A 218 -26.59 -14.67 13.56
N TYR A 219 -25.34 -15.02 13.39
CA TYR A 219 -24.90 -16.38 13.11
C TYR A 219 -23.52 -16.61 13.75
N LYS A 220 -23.37 -17.75 14.43
CA LYS A 220 -22.09 -18.16 14.98
C LYS A 220 -21.40 -19.13 14.00
N ASP A 221 -20.31 -18.67 13.40
CA ASP A 221 -19.52 -19.50 12.48
C ASP A 221 -18.46 -20.29 13.23
N GLU A 222 -18.85 -21.41 13.81
CA GLU A 222 -17.96 -22.29 14.61
C GLU A 222 -16.72 -22.72 13.82
N LYS A 223 -16.84 -22.96 12.51
CA LYS A 223 -15.71 -23.37 11.68
C LYS A 223 -14.68 -22.25 11.51
N LEU A 224 -15.15 -21.02 11.33
CA LEU A 224 -14.29 -19.85 11.22
C LEU A 224 -13.61 -19.54 12.55
N LEU A 225 -14.37 -19.60 13.65
CA LEU A 225 -13.86 -19.37 15.00
C LEU A 225 -12.78 -20.39 15.36
N GLN A 226 -12.98 -21.67 15.04
CA GLN A 226 -11.97 -22.70 15.23
C GLN A 226 -10.68 -22.43 14.42
N LYS A 227 -10.80 -21.93 13.18
CA LYS A 227 -9.63 -21.53 12.39
C LYS A 227 -8.87 -20.38 13.05
N TYR A 228 -9.58 -19.41 13.64
CA TYR A 228 -8.94 -18.30 14.34
C TYR A 228 -8.22 -18.73 15.61
N GLU A 229 -8.79 -19.66 16.37
CA GLU A 229 -8.12 -20.28 17.54
C GLU A 229 -6.88 -21.08 17.12
N THR A 230 -6.98 -21.85 16.03
CA THR A 230 -5.82 -22.55 15.47
C THR A 230 -4.73 -21.57 15.05
N LEU A 231 -5.10 -20.48 14.37
CA LEU A 231 -4.15 -19.46 13.94
C LEU A 231 -3.46 -18.77 15.13
N LYS A 232 -4.19 -18.57 16.22
CA LYS A 232 -3.66 -17.98 17.46
C LYS A 232 -2.52 -18.82 18.04
N THR A 233 -2.62 -20.15 17.96
CA THR A 233 -1.61 -21.08 18.50
C THR A 233 -0.48 -21.36 17.52
N THR A 234 -0.75 -21.36 16.21
CA THR A 234 0.23 -21.72 15.17
C THR A 234 1.01 -20.54 14.61
N ASN A 235 0.38 -19.36 14.55
CA ASN A 235 1.00 -18.12 14.04
C ASN A 235 0.36 -16.90 14.71
N TYR A 236 0.85 -16.60 15.93
CA TYR A 236 0.31 -15.53 16.76
C TYR A 236 0.38 -14.14 16.10
N LYS A 237 1.47 -13.83 15.39
CA LYS A 237 1.59 -12.53 14.67
C LYS A 237 0.54 -12.40 13.59
N SER A 238 0.37 -13.44 12.77
CA SER A 238 -0.69 -13.46 11.75
C SER A 238 -2.09 -13.38 12.37
N TRP A 239 -2.31 -13.97 13.55
CA TRP A 239 -3.56 -13.84 14.29
C TRP A 239 -3.80 -12.41 14.77
N LEU A 240 -2.78 -11.71 15.29
CA LEU A 240 -2.89 -10.31 15.70
C LEU A 240 -3.36 -9.43 14.54
N VAL A 241 -2.76 -9.56 13.35
CA VAL A 241 -3.13 -8.76 12.18
C VAL A 241 -4.50 -9.15 11.63
N ASN A 242 -4.72 -10.44 11.36
CA ASN A 242 -5.89 -10.89 10.62
C ASN A 242 -7.15 -11.04 11.49
N CYS A 243 -7.01 -11.30 12.79
CA CYS A 243 -8.14 -11.52 13.70
C CYS A 243 -8.34 -10.36 14.68
N MET A 244 -7.26 -9.76 15.18
CA MET A 244 -7.35 -8.66 16.16
C MET A 244 -7.23 -7.28 15.52
N GLY A 245 -6.97 -7.22 14.20
CA GLY A 245 -6.85 -5.95 13.49
C GLY A 245 -5.73 -5.06 14.01
N GLU A 246 -4.68 -5.67 14.57
CA GLU A 246 -3.49 -4.93 14.96
C GLU A 246 -2.67 -4.55 13.73
N TRP A 247 -2.04 -3.40 13.77
CA TRP A 247 -1.06 -3.03 12.78
C TRP A 247 0.14 -3.95 12.87
N GLY A 248 0.57 -4.45 11.75
CA GLY A 248 1.73 -5.32 11.74
C GLY A 248 2.29 -5.49 10.33
N ILE A 249 3.50 -5.98 10.28
CA ILE A 249 4.07 -6.51 9.05
C ILE A 249 3.49 -7.92 8.90
N ALA A 250 2.70 -8.16 7.86
CA ALA A 250 2.34 -9.52 7.50
C ALA A 250 3.64 -10.29 7.27
N GLU A 251 3.83 -11.40 8.00
CA GLU A 251 5.02 -12.23 7.79
C GLU A 251 5.10 -12.60 6.32
N ASN A 252 6.18 -12.14 5.70
CA ASN A 252 6.50 -12.50 4.34
C ASN A 252 6.88 -13.99 4.31
N LYS A 253 6.01 -14.85 3.81
CA LYS A 253 6.19 -16.30 3.80
C LYS A 253 7.42 -16.74 3.00
N SER A 254 7.87 -15.92 2.06
CA SER A 254 9.03 -16.17 1.22
C SER A 254 9.75 -14.86 0.90
N PRO A 255 10.44 -14.25 1.88
CA PRO A 255 11.16 -13.01 1.66
C PRO A 255 12.26 -13.23 0.60
N PHE A 256 12.38 -12.28 -0.32
CA PHE A 256 13.48 -12.32 -1.28
C PHE A 256 14.81 -12.07 -0.56
N PHE A 257 14.85 -11.07 0.33
CA PHE A 257 16.00 -10.76 1.18
C PHE A 257 15.85 -11.39 2.57
N TYR A 258 15.89 -12.72 2.64
CA TYR A 258 15.68 -13.48 3.89
C TYR A 258 16.79 -13.28 4.94
N ALA A 259 17.95 -12.75 4.55
CA ALA A 259 19.05 -12.44 5.45
C ALA A 259 19.05 -10.98 5.95
N LEU A 260 18.07 -10.17 5.52
CA LEU A 260 17.91 -8.81 6.01
C LEU A 260 17.47 -8.84 7.49
N ASP A 261 18.19 -8.13 8.34
CA ASP A 261 18.00 -8.10 9.79
C ASP A 261 18.08 -6.64 10.27
N GLU A 262 17.01 -6.15 10.86
CA GLU A 262 16.91 -4.78 11.34
C GLU A 262 18.03 -4.42 12.33
N THR A 263 18.31 -5.32 13.27
CA THR A 263 19.30 -5.07 14.32
C THR A 263 20.74 -5.03 13.81
N LYS A 264 20.96 -5.65 12.65
CA LYS A 264 22.28 -5.77 12.01
C LYS A 264 22.52 -4.70 10.93
N HIS A 265 21.48 -4.40 10.14
CA HIS A 265 21.62 -3.69 8.88
C HIS A 265 21.06 -2.26 8.93
N TYR A 266 20.22 -1.92 9.91
CA TYR A 266 19.68 -0.57 10.02
C TYR A 266 20.54 0.24 11.00
N ALA A 267 21.01 1.39 10.53
CA ALA A 267 21.76 2.30 11.39
C ALA A 267 20.84 2.93 12.46
N VAL A 268 21.38 3.28 13.61
CA VAL A 268 20.61 3.97 14.67
C VAL A 268 20.17 5.36 14.23
N ASN A 269 21.00 6.04 13.42
CA ASN A 269 20.73 7.35 12.85
C ASN A 269 21.10 7.37 11.37
N ASP A 270 20.59 8.37 10.62
CA ASP A 270 20.99 8.55 9.23
C ASP A 270 22.49 8.73 9.09
N ILE A 271 23.05 8.07 8.09
CA ILE A 271 24.48 8.03 7.82
C ILE A 271 24.90 9.33 7.14
N ILE A 272 25.86 10.01 7.74
CA ILE A 272 26.41 11.24 7.18
C ILE A 272 27.41 10.88 6.07
N TRP A 273 27.23 11.48 4.91
CA TRP A 273 28.13 11.33 3.79
C TRP A 273 29.55 11.83 4.10
N ASN A 274 30.54 10.97 3.88
CA ASN A 274 31.97 11.37 3.93
C ASN A 274 32.37 12.00 2.58
N LYS A 275 32.63 13.28 2.58
CA LYS A 275 32.94 14.07 1.38
C LYS A 275 34.20 13.63 0.62
N SER A 276 35.14 12.94 1.30
CA SER A 276 36.38 12.46 0.68
C SER A 276 36.20 11.15 -0.11
N ASP A 277 35.09 10.46 0.10
CA ASP A 277 34.85 9.16 -0.51
C ASP A 277 33.89 9.25 -1.70
N VAL A 278 34.07 8.34 -2.66
CA VAL A 278 33.20 8.22 -3.83
C VAL A 278 31.78 7.84 -3.43
N LEU A 279 30.80 8.50 -4.03
CA LEU A 279 29.41 8.11 -3.96
C LEU A 279 29.05 7.17 -5.12
N TYR A 280 28.48 6.03 -4.76
CA TYR A 280 27.97 5.02 -5.70
C TYR A 280 26.46 5.21 -5.87
N LEU A 281 26.01 5.35 -7.10
CA LEU A 281 24.61 5.53 -7.46
C LEU A 281 24.14 4.30 -8.23
N ALA A 282 23.01 3.74 -7.82
CA ALA A 282 22.36 2.66 -8.56
C ALA A 282 20.96 3.12 -9.00
N PHE A 283 20.74 3.15 -10.33
CA PHE A 283 19.47 3.62 -10.91
C PHE A 283 18.64 2.46 -11.46
N ASP A 284 17.31 2.54 -11.28
CA ASP A 284 16.33 1.81 -12.04
C ASP A 284 15.43 2.79 -12.81
N PHE A 285 15.28 2.52 -14.14
CA PHE A 285 14.63 3.42 -15.07
C PHE A 285 13.19 3.02 -15.33
N ASN A 286 12.30 3.55 -14.51
CA ASN A 286 10.88 3.49 -14.80
C ASN A 286 10.37 4.88 -15.17
N ILE A 287 9.24 4.93 -15.88
CA ILE A 287 8.64 6.20 -16.27
C ILE A 287 8.12 6.92 -15.01
N SER A 288 7.60 6.17 -14.04
CA SER A 288 7.12 6.69 -12.77
C SER A 288 6.92 5.54 -11.76
N PRO A 289 7.62 5.52 -10.63
CA PRO A 289 8.65 6.44 -10.18
C PRO A 289 10.04 6.12 -10.75
N MET A 290 10.88 7.15 -10.90
CA MET A 290 12.32 7.00 -11.12
C MET A 290 13.01 6.78 -9.77
N THR A 291 13.92 5.80 -9.70
CA THR A 291 14.53 5.43 -8.42
C THR A 291 16.04 5.42 -8.48
N CYS A 292 16.66 5.73 -7.33
CA CYS A 292 18.11 5.68 -7.17
C CYS A 292 18.48 5.39 -5.72
N VAL A 293 19.40 4.46 -5.52
CA VAL A 293 20.07 4.23 -4.23
C VAL A 293 21.44 4.92 -4.24
N VAL A 294 21.73 5.68 -3.17
CA VAL A 294 23.01 6.37 -2.95
C VAL A 294 23.76 5.67 -1.85
N ALA A 295 24.98 5.24 -2.13
CA ALA A 295 25.80 4.50 -1.20
C ALA A 295 27.26 4.98 -1.16
N GLN A 296 27.94 4.75 -0.04
CA GLN A 296 29.39 4.67 0.07
C GLN A 296 29.78 3.24 0.42
N LEU A 297 30.75 2.68 -0.29
CA LEU A 297 31.11 1.28 -0.09
C LEU A 297 32.59 1.01 -0.29
N LYS A 298 33.06 0.02 0.44
CA LYS A 298 34.37 -0.65 0.24
C LYS A 298 34.14 -2.13 0.51
N PRO A 299 34.12 -2.99 -0.55
CA PRO A 299 33.85 -4.42 -0.40
C PRO A 299 34.79 -5.06 0.64
N GLY A 300 34.22 -5.84 1.57
CA GLY A 300 34.93 -6.44 2.70
C GLY A 300 35.19 -5.53 3.88
N VAL A 301 34.82 -4.25 3.81
CA VAL A 301 35.01 -3.28 4.89
C VAL A 301 33.67 -2.67 5.32
N TYR A 302 32.94 -2.00 4.40
CA TYR A 302 31.64 -1.42 4.70
C TYR A 302 30.76 -1.27 3.45
N LEU A 303 29.46 -1.27 3.67
CA LEU A 303 28.42 -0.80 2.77
C LEU A 303 27.47 0.10 3.54
N ASN A 304 27.50 1.38 3.25
CA ASN A 304 26.66 2.39 3.85
C ASN A 304 25.67 2.93 2.82
N ILE A 305 24.39 2.61 2.98
CA ILE A 305 23.31 3.21 2.18
C ILE A 305 22.92 4.52 2.84
N ILE A 306 23.23 5.62 2.17
CA ILE A 306 23.08 6.98 2.69
C ILE A 306 21.70 7.51 2.44
N LYS A 307 21.17 7.32 1.22
CA LYS A 307 19.87 7.86 0.81
C LYS A 307 19.24 6.99 -0.29
N ALA A 308 17.93 6.93 -0.31
CA ALA A 308 17.17 6.40 -1.41
C ALA A 308 16.25 7.48 -1.99
N TYR A 309 16.06 7.47 -3.29
CA TYR A 309 15.15 8.35 -4.00
C TYR A 309 14.11 7.53 -4.75
N LYS A 310 12.86 7.92 -4.64
CA LYS A 310 11.71 7.37 -5.36
C LYS A 310 10.82 8.55 -5.77
N ILE A 311 11.02 9.09 -6.98
CA ILE A 311 10.43 10.36 -7.40
C ILE A 311 9.62 10.16 -8.68
N ARG A 312 8.36 10.61 -8.65
CA ARG A 312 7.44 10.57 -9.79
C ARG A 312 7.57 11.79 -10.68
N ASN A 313 7.16 11.63 -11.92
CA ASN A 313 7.02 12.72 -12.89
C ASN A 313 8.24 13.64 -12.98
N ILE A 314 9.44 13.06 -12.94
CA ILE A 314 10.70 13.76 -13.01
C ILE A 314 11.52 13.29 -14.22
N THR A 315 12.17 14.22 -14.92
CA THR A 315 13.11 13.85 -15.98
C THR A 315 14.45 13.38 -15.38
N ILE A 316 15.18 12.52 -16.11
CA ILE A 316 16.51 12.04 -15.66
C ILE A 316 17.45 13.22 -15.37
N LYS A 317 17.40 14.27 -16.18
CA LYS A 317 18.23 15.46 -16.02
C LYS A 317 17.93 16.22 -14.71
N GLU A 318 16.66 16.43 -14.39
CA GLU A 318 16.22 17.06 -13.15
C GLU A 318 16.57 16.19 -11.93
N PHE A 319 16.37 14.87 -12.06
CA PHE A 319 16.70 13.92 -11.01
C PHE A 319 18.19 13.92 -10.66
N CYS A 320 19.07 13.86 -11.68
CA CYS A 320 20.52 14.03 -11.47
C CYS A 320 20.86 15.40 -10.90
N GLY A 321 20.14 16.45 -11.30
CA GLY A 321 20.28 17.78 -10.74
C GLY A 321 19.95 17.84 -9.25
N GLN A 322 18.92 17.12 -8.80
CA GLN A 322 18.60 17.00 -7.38
C GLN A 322 19.70 16.27 -6.59
N ILE A 323 20.17 15.14 -7.13
CA ILE A 323 21.30 14.41 -6.50
C ILE A 323 22.54 15.29 -6.34
N LYS A 324 22.87 16.09 -7.35
CA LYS A 324 24.01 17.03 -7.26
C LYS A 324 23.80 18.14 -6.21
N ARG A 325 22.57 18.61 -6.03
CA ARG A 325 22.25 19.59 -4.98
C ARG A 325 22.39 19.00 -3.58
N ASP A 326 21.95 17.75 -3.41
CA ASP A 326 22.01 17.06 -2.13
C ASP A 326 23.44 16.64 -1.75
N PHE A 327 24.30 16.40 -2.76
CA PHE A 327 25.69 15.98 -2.60
C PHE A 327 26.66 16.88 -3.37
N PRO A 328 26.82 18.14 -2.96
CA PRO A 328 27.64 19.11 -3.69
C PRO A 328 29.14 18.75 -3.66
N GLY A 329 29.74 18.70 -4.84
CA GLY A 329 31.15 18.35 -5.01
C GLY A 329 31.48 16.85 -4.92
N ALA A 330 30.48 15.98 -4.87
CA ALA A 330 30.69 14.54 -4.82
C ALA A 330 31.30 13.99 -6.11
N ILE A 331 32.17 13.00 -5.97
CA ILE A 331 32.67 12.16 -7.05
C ILE A 331 31.73 10.96 -7.15
N PHE A 332 31.12 10.79 -8.31
CA PHE A 332 30.13 9.74 -8.52
C PHE A 332 30.71 8.55 -9.31
N LYS A 333 30.32 7.34 -8.91
CA LYS A 333 30.31 6.11 -9.72
C LYS A 333 28.87 5.63 -9.86
N VAL A 334 28.49 5.17 -11.04
CA VAL A 334 27.11 4.86 -11.36
C VAL A 334 26.99 3.44 -11.89
N THR A 335 26.01 2.71 -11.39
CA THR A 335 25.47 1.50 -12.02
C THR A 335 23.98 1.70 -12.31
N ALA A 336 23.44 1.02 -13.31
CA ALA A 336 22.04 1.20 -13.69
C ALA A 336 21.52 0.00 -14.46
N ASP A 337 20.19 -0.06 -14.63
CA ASP A 337 19.55 -1.04 -15.50
C ASP A 337 20.23 -1.08 -16.88
N PRO A 338 20.69 -2.25 -17.33
CA PRO A 338 21.26 -2.44 -18.65
C PRO A 338 20.35 -1.98 -19.80
N ALA A 339 19.03 -2.07 -19.63
CA ALA A 339 18.04 -1.61 -20.61
C ALA A 339 18.15 -0.10 -20.90
N GLY A 340 18.62 0.70 -19.95
CA GLY A 340 18.84 2.14 -20.12
C GLY A 340 19.92 2.52 -21.15
N ASN A 341 20.67 1.55 -21.65
CA ASN A 341 21.60 1.73 -22.76
C ASN A 341 20.93 1.53 -24.14
N SER A 342 19.69 1.06 -24.18
CA SER A 342 18.91 0.92 -25.41
C SER A 342 18.48 2.28 -25.95
N ARG A 343 18.41 2.42 -27.27
CA ARG A 343 17.91 3.64 -27.92
C ARG A 343 16.39 3.75 -27.72
N SER A 344 15.92 4.89 -27.27
CA SER A 344 14.49 5.16 -27.11
C SER A 344 14.01 6.14 -28.18
N VAL A 345 12.87 5.85 -28.80
CA VAL A 345 12.19 6.76 -29.73
C VAL A 345 11.54 7.87 -28.89
N GLY A 346 11.98 9.12 -29.08
CA GLY A 346 11.44 10.28 -28.33
C GLY A 346 12.48 11.22 -27.71
N TYR A 347 13.77 10.89 -27.84
CA TYR A 347 14.85 11.82 -27.49
C TYR A 347 15.31 12.64 -28.71
N ASP A 348 15.80 13.85 -28.48
CA ASP A 348 16.20 14.84 -29.51
C ASP A 348 17.29 14.37 -30.49
N SER A 349 17.90 13.20 -30.28
CA SER A 349 18.81 12.58 -31.22
C SER A 349 18.76 11.05 -31.16
N VAL A 350 18.97 10.40 -32.32
CA VAL A 350 19.00 8.94 -32.50
C VAL A 350 20.13 8.22 -31.68
N THR A 351 21.02 8.99 -31.08
CA THR A 351 22.19 8.51 -30.33
C THR A 351 22.06 8.66 -28.82
N THR A 352 20.99 9.29 -28.32
CA THR A 352 20.83 9.60 -26.90
C THR A 352 20.23 8.40 -26.15
N THR A 353 20.91 7.94 -25.11
CA THR A 353 20.47 6.88 -24.20
C THR A 353 20.32 7.43 -22.79
N MET A 354 19.55 6.77 -21.92
CA MET A 354 19.42 7.17 -20.51
C MET A 354 20.80 7.24 -19.82
N HIS A 355 21.68 6.27 -20.10
CA HIS A 355 23.04 6.29 -19.59
C HIS A 355 23.85 7.51 -20.07
N SER A 356 23.67 7.96 -21.32
CA SER A 356 24.34 9.14 -21.83
C SER A 356 23.86 10.43 -21.15
N ILE A 357 22.56 10.52 -20.86
CA ILE A 357 21.98 11.67 -20.14
C ILE A 357 22.53 11.76 -18.71
N ILE A 358 22.57 10.62 -17.99
CA ILE A 358 23.13 10.56 -16.63
C ILE A 358 24.60 11.03 -16.64
N ARG A 359 25.41 10.50 -17.56
CA ARG A 359 26.82 10.89 -17.65
C ARG A 359 27.00 12.38 -17.85
N GLN A 360 26.24 12.97 -18.78
CA GLN A 360 26.28 14.41 -19.02
C GLN A 360 25.79 15.20 -17.79
N SER A 361 24.67 14.80 -17.18
CA SER A 361 24.05 15.51 -16.06
C SER A 361 24.90 15.45 -14.79
N LEU A 362 25.54 14.32 -14.52
CA LEU A 362 26.44 14.15 -13.37
C LEU A 362 27.88 14.57 -13.65
N ASN A 363 28.22 14.87 -14.91
CA ASN A 363 29.57 15.22 -15.35
C ASN A 363 30.59 14.08 -15.06
N ILE A 364 30.25 12.85 -15.45
CA ILE A 364 31.08 11.65 -15.25
C ILE A 364 31.56 11.04 -16.56
N GLY A 365 32.76 10.43 -16.51
CA GLY A 365 33.35 9.71 -17.63
C GLY A 365 32.77 8.30 -17.84
N LEU A 366 33.14 7.66 -18.96
CA LEU A 366 32.77 6.27 -19.26
C LEU A 366 33.26 5.28 -18.20
N ASN A 367 34.42 5.53 -17.63
CA ASN A 367 35.06 4.71 -16.59
C ASN A 367 34.39 4.82 -15.23
N GLN A 368 33.42 5.72 -15.08
CA GLN A 368 32.62 5.90 -13.85
C GLN A 368 31.20 5.31 -14.02
N MET A 369 30.90 4.72 -15.18
CA MET A 369 29.63 4.04 -15.46
C MET A 369 29.89 2.54 -15.54
N ASP A 370 29.58 1.84 -14.46
CA ASP A 370 29.76 0.41 -14.31
C ASP A 370 28.52 -0.35 -14.78
N LYS A 371 28.67 -1.62 -15.15
CA LYS A 371 27.55 -2.47 -15.58
C LYS A 371 27.33 -3.59 -14.57
N PRO A 372 26.08 -3.93 -14.25
CA PRO A 372 25.76 -5.13 -13.48
C PRO A 372 26.31 -6.38 -14.19
N MET A 373 26.93 -7.27 -13.44
CA MET A 373 27.64 -8.43 -14.01
C MET A 373 26.73 -9.63 -14.31
N LEU A 374 25.49 -9.64 -13.86
CA LEU A 374 24.56 -10.76 -14.02
C LEU A 374 23.70 -10.62 -15.26
N ASN A 375 23.53 -11.73 -15.99
CA ASN A 375 22.66 -11.77 -17.16
C ASN A 375 21.22 -12.09 -16.74
N TRP A 376 20.40 -11.05 -16.56
CA TRP A 376 19.01 -11.10 -16.07
C TRP A 376 18.03 -11.91 -16.95
N ASN A 377 18.45 -12.27 -18.17
CA ASN A 377 17.57 -12.94 -19.15
C ASN A 377 17.53 -14.47 -18.98
N ARG A 378 18.32 -15.05 -18.09
CA ARG A 378 18.30 -16.51 -17.82
C ARG A 378 17.24 -16.83 -16.78
N ARG A 379 16.53 -17.94 -16.98
CA ARG A 379 15.47 -18.41 -16.06
C ARG A 379 15.99 -18.65 -14.65
N ASP A 380 17.21 -19.14 -14.52
CA ASP A 380 17.87 -19.47 -13.24
C ASP A 380 18.58 -18.28 -12.59
N ALA A 381 18.67 -17.13 -13.28
CA ALA A 381 19.40 -15.96 -12.80
C ALA A 381 18.82 -15.39 -11.50
N TRP A 382 17.50 -15.48 -11.30
CA TRP A 382 16.85 -14.95 -10.10
C TRP A 382 17.22 -15.72 -8.84
N GLN A 383 17.37 -17.06 -8.91
CA GLN A 383 17.85 -17.86 -7.80
C GLN A 383 19.29 -17.51 -7.44
N GLU A 384 20.16 -17.39 -8.45
CA GLU A 384 21.56 -16.97 -8.25
C GLU A 384 21.63 -15.57 -7.61
N ILE A 385 20.82 -14.61 -8.10
CA ILE A 385 20.72 -13.26 -7.56
C ILE A 385 20.26 -13.27 -6.10
N ARG A 386 19.21 -14.02 -5.79
CA ARG A 386 18.66 -14.13 -4.45
C ARG A 386 19.70 -14.68 -3.48
N ILE A 387 20.34 -15.80 -3.83
CA ILE A 387 21.41 -16.41 -3.02
C ILE A 387 22.55 -15.42 -2.85
N PHE A 388 22.98 -14.75 -3.93
CA PHE A 388 24.08 -13.80 -3.91
C PHE A 388 23.79 -12.61 -2.98
N CYS A 389 22.64 -11.95 -3.13
CA CYS A 389 22.27 -10.81 -2.28
C CYS A 389 22.21 -11.19 -0.79
N ASN A 390 21.60 -12.35 -0.48
CA ASN A 390 21.52 -12.82 0.89
C ASN A 390 22.89 -13.26 1.45
N SER A 391 23.77 -13.82 0.63
CA SER A 391 25.15 -14.08 1.01
C SER A 391 25.91 -12.80 1.39
N VAL A 392 25.73 -11.71 0.63
CA VAL A 392 26.32 -10.42 0.98
C VAL A 392 25.77 -9.94 2.33
N LEU A 393 24.45 -9.98 2.52
CA LEU A 393 23.80 -9.58 3.78
C LEU A 393 24.29 -10.40 4.97
N GLN A 394 24.50 -11.72 4.81
CA GLN A 394 24.94 -12.60 5.90
C GLN A 394 26.41 -12.42 6.28
N HIS A 395 27.28 -12.25 5.28
CA HIS A 395 28.72 -12.39 5.48
C HIS A 395 29.50 -11.08 5.42
N HIS A 396 28.91 -10.01 4.86
CA HIS A 396 29.60 -8.71 4.86
C HIS A 396 29.61 -8.10 6.26
N PRO A 397 30.77 -7.68 6.80
CA PRO A 397 30.92 -7.33 8.21
C PRO A 397 30.12 -6.10 8.63
N ASN A 398 30.01 -5.10 7.76
CA ASN A 398 29.41 -3.81 8.10
C ASN A 398 28.49 -3.35 6.96
N ILE A 399 27.20 -3.64 7.08
CA ILE A 399 26.15 -3.09 6.20
C ILE A 399 25.29 -2.17 7.08
N ASN A 400 25.13 -0.92 6.66
CA ASN A 400 24.32 0.06 7.35
C ASN A 400 23.39 0.77 6.37
N ILE A 401 22.12 0.85 6.69
CA ILE A 401 21.08 1.53 5.90
C ILE A 401 20.52 2.67 6.74
N SER A 402 20.52 3.89 6.21
CA SER A 402 19.95 5.07 6.88
C SER A 402 18.46 4.88 7.15
N PRO A 403 18.01 4.97 8.42
CA PRO A 403 16.64 4.61 8.78
C PRO A 403 15.59 5.61 8.27
N LYS A 404 15.93 6.88 8.07
CA LYS A 404 15.01 7.90 7.55
C LYS A 404 15.31 8.25 6.10
N ALA A 405 16.57 8.57 5.78
CA ALA A 405 16.95 8.99 4.43
C ALA A 405 16.86 7.87 3.38
N ALA A 406 16.82 6.60 3.79
CA ALA A 406 16.62 5.43 2.92
C ALA A 406 15.41 4.59 3.32
N ILE A 407 14.42 5.16 3.98
CA ILE A 407 13.22 4.45 4.45
C ILE A 407 12.44 3.78 3.30
N GLU A 408 12.36 4.43 2.15
CA GLU A 408 11.72 3.86 0.95
C GLU A 408 12.41 2.56 0.49
N LEU A 409 13.75 2.50 0.56
CA LEU A 409 14.47 1.27 0.27
C LEU A 409 14.21 0.20 1.31
N ILE A 410 14.23 0.54 2.60
CA ILE A 410 13.93 -0.41 3.68
C ILE A 410 12.55 -1.03 3.44
N ASN A 411 11.55 -0.22 3.17
CA ASN A 411 10.19 -0.67 2.88
C ASN A 411 10.15 -1.62 1.67
N ASP A 412 10.79 -1.26 0.57
CA ASP A 412 10.84 -2.09 -0.64
C ASP A 412 11.56 -3.44 -0.37
N LEU A 413 12.66 -3.44 0.39
CA LEU A 413 13.39 -4.67 0.74
C LEU A 413 12.60 -5.61 1.65
N GLU A 414 11.92 -5.07 2.67
CA GLU A 414 11.11 -5.84 3.60
C GLU A 414 9.83 -6.40 2.94
N MET A 415 9.29 -5.70 1.95
CA MET A 415 8.12 -6.14 1.19
C MET A 415 8.46 -7.11 0.05
N ALA A 416 9.74 -7.23 -0.31
CA ALA A 416 10.19 -8.06 -1.42
C ALA A 416 9.93 -9.55 -1.16
N THR A 417 9.05 -10.16 -1.97
CA THR A 417 8.70 -11.59 -1.91
C THR A 417 9.17 -12.33 -3.16
N THR A 418 9.25 -13.65 -3.05
CA THR A 418 9.41 -14.52 -4.22
C THR A 418 8.05 -14.92 -4.78
N ILE A 419 7.99 -15.23 -6.07
CA ILE A 419 6.83 -15.89 -6.68
C ILE A 419 6.74 -17.31 -6.11
N GLU A 420 5.55 -17.77 -5.79
CA GLU A 420 5.30 -19.11 -5.28
C GLU A 420 5.90 -20.18 -6.23
N ASN A 421 6.75 -21.04 -5.70
CA ASN A 421 7.54 -22.04 -6.44
C ASN A 421 8.60 -21.50 -7.44
N GLU A 422 8.90 -20.22 -7.44
CA GLU A 422 9.98 -19.60 -8.20
C GLU A 422 10.79 -18.68 -7.29
N ASP A 423 12.13 -18.68 -7.39
CA ASP A 423 12.98 -17.72 -6.63
C ASP A 423 12.99 -16.31 -7.25
N LYS A 424 12.13 -16.06 -8.22
CA LYS A 424 11.99 -14.77 -8.89
C LYS A 424 11.31 -13.75 -7.99
N LEU A 425 11.83 -12.53 -8.00
CA LEU A 425 11.22 -11.41 -7.28
C LEU A 425 9.81 -11.16 -7.79
N TYR A 426 8.84 -11.23 -6.87
CA TYR A 426 7.46 -10.86 -7.19
C TYR A 426 7.37 -9.35 -7.40
N LYS A 427 6.98 -8.94 -8.59
CA LYS A 427 6.63 -7.54 -8.90
C LYS A 427 5.14 -7.48 -9.20
N THR A 428 4.44 -6.59 -8.54
CA THR A 428 3.07 -6.24 -8.97
C THR A 428 3.13 -5.70 -10.40
N SER A 429 2.34 -6.26 -11.30
CA SER A 429 2.30 -5.84 -12.70
C SER A 429 1.84 -4.38 -12.81
N GLY A 430 2.67 -3.53 -13.39
CA GLY A 430 2.37 -2.12 -13.70
C GLY A 430 3.33 -1.14 -13.00
N ASP A 431 3.44 0.06 -13.57
CA ASP A 431 4.15 1.22 -12.99
C ASP A 431 3.38 1.76 -11.77
N THR A 432 3.30 0.96 -10.72
CA THR A 432 2.63 1.37 -9.49
C THR A 432 3.64 1.76 -8.42
N GLU A 433 3.26 2.67 -7.53
CA GLU A 433 4.02 3.10 -6.36
C GLU A 433 4.53 1.94 -5.49
N PHE A 434 3.80 0.83 -5.52
CA PHE A 434 4.16 -0.43 -4.86
C PHE A 434 5.13 -1.30 -5.68
N GLY A 435 5.54 -0.86 -6.87
CA GLY A 435 6.64 -1.49 -7.59
C GLY A 435 7.91 -1.35 -6.77
N MET A 436 8.49 -2.47 -6.36
CA MET A 436 9.70 -2.54 -5.52
C MET A 436 10.94 -2.15 -6.33
N HIS A 437 10.92 -0.95 -6.92
CA HIS A 437 11.95 -0.47 -7.86
C HIS A 437 13.29 -0.20 -7.17
N LEU A 438 13.27 0.17 -5.87
CA LEU A 438 14.49 0.34 -5.11
C LEU A 438 15.18 -1.00 -4.80
N THR A 439 14.44 -2.12 -4.81
CA THR A 439 15.07 -3.45 -4.73
C THR A 439 15.97 -3.72 -5.94
N ASP A 440 15.55 -3.31 -7.14
CA ASP A 440 16.38 -3.45 -8.35
C ASP A 440 17.63 -2.60 -8.25
N CYS A 441 17.52 -1.34 -7.79
CA CYS A 441 18.69 -0.49 -7.52
C CYS A 441 19.65 -1.16 -6.52
N PHE A 442 19.14 -1.74 -5.45
CA PHE A 442 19.95 -2.43 -4.45
C PHE A 442 20.63 -3.67 -5.03
N ILE A 443 19.92 -4.48 -5.82
CA ILE A 443 20.47 -5.63 -6.52
C ILE A 443 21.56 -5.19 -7.51
N TYR A 444 21.34 -4.12 -8.30
CA TYR A 444 22.38 -3.59 -9.21
C TYR A 444 23.62 -3.15 -8.44
N LEU A 445 23.45 -2.48 -7.30
CA LEU A 445 24.56 -2.08 -6.45
C LEU A 445 25.39 -3.28 -5.98
N LEU A 446 24.72 -4.29 -5.40
CA LEU A 446 25.40 -5.48 -4.90
C LEU A 446 26.08 -6.27 -6.01
N THR A 447 25.38 -6.56 -7.11
CA THR A 447 25.89 -7.39 -8.20
C THR A 447 27.01 -6.71 -8.99
N THR A 448 27.05 -5.38 -9.01
CA THR A 448 28.14 -4.64 -9.65
C THR A 448 29.40 -4.62 -8.79
N TYR A 449 29.28 -4.32 -7.49
CA TYR A 449 30.43 -3.97 -6.67
C TYR A 449 30.90 -5.09 -5.72
N PHE A 450 30.06 -6.09 -5.43
CA PHE A 450 30.38 -7.15 -4.49
C PHE A 450 30.67 -8.52 -5.15
N ASN A 451 30.52 -8.64 -6.45
CA ASN A 451 30.70 -9.92 -7.16
C ASN A 451 32.10 -10.54 -6.95
N THR A 452 33.16 -9.74 -6.95
CA THR A 452 34.53 -10.20 -6.72
C THR A 452 34.83 -10.46 -5.24
N TYR A 453 34.07 -9.87 -4.34
CA TYR A 453 34.22 -10.07 -2.89
C TYR A 453 33.84 -11.47 -2.47
N LEU A 454 32.70 -11.97 -2.93
CA LEU A 454 32.24 -13.33 -2.57
C LEU A 454 33.05 -14.43 -3.27
N LYS A 455 33.54 -14.20 -4.51
CA LYS A 455 34.46 -15.15 -5.18
C LYS A 455 35.78 -15.39 -4.44
N ARG A 456 36.13 -14.55 -3.49
CA ARG A 456 37.34 -14.73 -2.66
C ARG A 456 37.08 -15.40 -1.33
N GLN A 457 35.80 -15.60 -0.98
CA GLN A 457 35.39 -16.25 0.29
C GLN A 457 34.78 -17.64 0.10
N LEU A 458 34.47 -18.04 -1.14
CA LEU A 458 34.12 -19.37 -1.58
C LEU A 458 35.36 -20.06 -2.17
#